data_3abcc478a289c9c84104552957f18ee5
#
_entry.id   3abcc478a289c9c84104552957f18ee5
#
_cell.length_a   1.000
_cell.length_b   1.000
_cell.length_c   1.000
_cell.angle_alpha   90.00
_cell.angle_beta   90.00
_cell.angle_gamma   90.00
#
_symmetry.space_group_name_H-M   'P 1'
#
loop_
_entity.id
_entity.type
_entity.pdbx_description
1 polymer ?
#
loop_
_entity_poly.entity_id
_entity_poly.type
_entity_poly.pdbx_seq_one_letter_code
_entity_poly.pdbx_strand_id
1 'polypeptide(L)'
;LVRTYSERMYWHARQMVFDHDDANDIIQNSFIKVWEALPNFRGDSKLYTWLYRIVANESLTFLKKRHTRSLLSFESYSQTLENKLIADPLFNGNKIQLALQKAIATLPPKQRNVFILKYFQDLKYEEISEITGISVGSLKASYHHAFEKVKNFILQIDRYSD
;
A
#
# COMPACT_ATOMS: atom_id res chain seq x y z
N LEU A 1 -6.13 -3.10 21.68
CA LEU A 1 -5.20 -3.68 20.68
C LEU A 1 -5.72 -3.49 19.26
N VAL A 2 -6.94 -3.94 18.98
CA VAL A 2 -7.56 -3.82 17.65
C VAL A 2 -7.67 -2.35 17.20
N ARG A 3 -8.07 -1.45 18.09
CA ARG A 3 -8.19 -0.02 17.77
C ARG A 3 -6.86 0.63 17.42
N THR A 4 -5.77 0.27 18.10
CA THR A 4 -4.47 0.89 17.90
C THR A 4 -3.85 0.57 16.55
N TYR A 5 -4.06 -0.65 16.06
CA TYR A 5 -3.48 -1.11 14.80
C TYR A 5 -4.44 -1.05 13.61
N SER A 6 -5.76 -1.04 13.85
CA SER A 6 -6.76 -1.07 12.77
C SER A 6 -6.65 0.13 11.84
N GLU A 7 -6.41 1.32 12.37
CA GLU A 7 -6.25 2.53 11.58
C GLU A 7 -5.01 2.46 10.68
N ARG A 8 -3.87 2.05 11.23
CA ARG A 8 -2.63 1.87 10.47
C ARG A 8 -2.76 0.82 9.37
N MET A 9 -3.42 -0.29 9.69
CA MET A 9 -3.68 -1.37 8.73
C MET A 9 -4.62 -0.92 7.62
N TYR A 10 -5.67 -0.18 7.98
CA TYR A 10 -6.57 0.42 7.01
C TYR A 10 -5.84 1.33 6.03
N TRP A 11 -5.02 2.24 6.51
CA TRP A 11 -4.27 3.16 5.64
C TRP A 11 -3.26 2.44 4.77
N HIS A 12 -2.64 1.36 5.26
CA HIS A 12 -1.80 0.53 4.42
C HIS A 12 -2.59 -0.08 3.25
N ALA A 13 -3.71 -0.71 3.53
CA ALA A 13 -4.59 -1.27 2.50
C ALA A 13 -5.12 -0.18 1.56
N ARG A 14 -5.53 0.96 2.11
CA ARG A 14 -6.04 2.11 1.35
C ARG A 14 -5.05 2.65 0.34
N GLN A 15 -3.77 2.73 0.72
CA GLN A 15 -2.69 3.16 -0.17
C GLN A 15 -2.30 2.10 -1.20
N MET A 16 -2.55 0.83 -0.90
CA MET A 16 -2.34 -0.26 -1.86
C MET A 16 -3.40 -0.29 -2.96
N VAL A 17 -4.67 -0.06 -2.63
CA VAL A 17 -5.79 -0.26 -3.56
C VAL A 17 -6.52 1.03 -3.97
N PHE A 18 -6.27 2.15 -3.32
CA PHE A 18 -6.79 3.50 -3.63
C PHE A 18 -8.31 3.65 -3.56
N ASP A 19 -9.01 2.70 -2.98
CA ASP A 19 -10.47 2.69 -2.88
C ASP A 19 -10.88 2.34 -1.46
N HIS A 20 -11.83 3.10 -0.90
CA HIS A 20 -12.28 2.92 0.48
C HIS A 20 -12.97 1.58 0.69
N ASP A 21 -13.87 1.21 -0.21
CA ASP A 21 -14.66 -0.02 -0.09
C ASP A 21 -13.77 -1.25 -0.24
N ASP A 22 -12.85 -1.22 -1.20
CA ASP A 22 -11.86 -2.28 -1.40
C ASP A 22 -10.93 -2.41 -0.18
N ALA A 23 -10.48 -1.30 0.39
CA ALA A 23 -9.67 -1.31 1.60
C ALA A 23 -10.43 -1.89 2.79
N ASN A 24 -11.70 -1.57 2.96
CA ASN A 24 -12.54 -2.15 4.02
C ASN A 24 -12.69 -3.66 3.84
N ASP A 25 -12.89 -4.15 2.63
CA ASP A 25 -12.99 -5.58 2.35
C ASP A 25 -11.68 -6.30 2.71
N ILE A 26 -10.54 -5.69 2.35
CA ILE A 26 -9.22 -6.22 2.71
C ILE A 26 -9.05 -6.27 4.24
N ILE A 27 -9.44 -5.22 4.94
CA ILE A 27 -9.32 -5.16 6.40
C ILE A 27 -10.22 -6.19 7.07
N GLN A 28 -11.46 -6.35 6.63
CA GLN A 28 -12.36 -7.36 7.17
C GLN A 28 -11.78 -8.78 6.99
N ASN A 29 -11.32 -9.11 5.79
CA ASN A 29 -10.68 -10.40 5.54
C ASN A 29 -9.40 -10.59 6.36
N SER A 30 -8.62 -9.54 6.52
CA SER A 30 -7.40 -9.56 7.33
C SER A 30 -7.71 -9.84 8.80
N PHE A 31 -8.72 -9.20 9.37
CA PHE A 31 -9.10 -9.43 10.77
C PHE A 31 -9.68 -10.82 11.00
N ILE A 32 -10.41 -11.39 10.05
CA ILE A 32 -10.83 -12.80 10.12
C ILE A 32 -9.60 -13.71 10.23
N LYS A 33 -8.60 -13.51 9.37
CA LYS A 33 -7.33 -14.28 9.42
C LYS A 33 -6.55 -14.06 10.71
N VAL A 34 -6.52 -12.82 11.20
CA VAL A 34 -5.90 -12.51 12.50
C VAL A 34 -6.59 -13.29 13.61
N TRP A 35 -7.91 -13.30 13.64
CA TRP A 35 -8.69 -14.01 14.64
C TRP A 35 -8.44 -15.52 14.61
N GLU A 36 -8.43 -16.10 13.42
CA GLU A 36 -8.17 -17.53 13.23
C GLU A 36 -6.74 -17.94 13.62
N ALA A 37 -5.76 -17.09 13.33
CA ALA A 37 -4.34 -17.37 13.54
C ALA A 37 -3.83 -16.95 14.94
N LEU A 38 -4.57 -16.11 15.66
CA LEU A 38 -4.14 -15.55 16.95
C LEU A 38 -3.79 -16.63 17.99
N PRO A 39 -4.54 -17.76 18.11
CA PRO A 39 -4.20 -18.82 19.05
C PRO A 39 -2.83 -19.46 18.79
N ASN A 40 -2.35 -19.40 17.56
CA ASN A 40 -1.07 -19.96 17.13
C ASN A 40 0.06 -18.92 17.07
N PHE A 41 -0.22 -17.69 17.40
CA PHE A 41 0.79 -16.62 17.43
C PHE A 41 1.76 -16.88 18.58
N ARG A 42 3.04 -17.14 18.25
CA ARG A 42 4.08 -17.53 19.20
C ARG A 42 4.89 -16.37 19.79
N GLY A 43 4.68 -15.16 19.26
CA GLY A 43 5.48 -14.01 19.67
C GLY A 43 6.90 -13.97 19.10
N ASP A 44 7.20 -14.75 18.07
CA ASP A 44 8.51 -14.78 17.40
C ASP A 44 8.83 -13.49 16.66
N SER A 45 7.80 -12.72 16.30
CA SER A 45 7.90 -11.38 15.75
C SER A 45 7.08 -10.40 16.59
N LYS A 46 7.34 -9.11 16.41
CA LYS A 46 6.49 -8.08 17.00
C LYS A 46 5.07 -8.21 16.44
N LEU A 47 4.07 -7.95 17.28
CA LEU A 47 2.66 -8.09 16.89
C LEU A 47 2.32 -7.28 15.64
N TYR A 48 2.77 -6.02 15.56
CA TYR A 48 2.48 -5.19 14.39
C TYR A 48 3.13 -5.72 13.10
N THR A 49 4.33 -6.30 13.17
CA THR A 49 4.99 -6.93 12.02
C THR A 49 4.16 -8.09 11.49
N TRP A 50 3.65 -8.93 12.38
CA TRP A 50 2.76 -10.03 12.03
C TRP A 50 1.45 -9.54 11.41
N LEU A 51 0.83 -8.50 11.99
CA LEU A 51 -0.38 -7.90 11.47
C LEU A 51 -0.17 -7.29 10.07
N TYR A 52 0.91 -6.55 9.85
CA TYR A 52 1.25 -6.01 8.53
C TYR A 52 1.49 -7.10 7.49
N ARG A 53 2.09 -8.21 7.88
CA ARG A 53 2.24 -9.36 6.97
C ARG A 53 0.89 -9.83 6.45
N ILE A 54 -0.10 -9.98 7.32
CA ILE A 54 -1.44 -10.41 6.94
C ILE A 54 -2.10 -9.40 6.00
N VAL A 55 -2.09 -8.12 6.34
CA VAL A 55 -2.72 -7.06 5.52
C VAL A 55 -2.00 -6.89 4.18
N ALA A 56 -0.68 -6.91 4.17
CA ALA A 56 0.10 -6.82 2.93
C ALA A 56 -0.21 -7.99 1.99
N ASN A 57 -0.26 -9.20 2.51
CA ASN A 57 -0.59 -10.39 1.71
C ASN A 57 -2.02 -10.34 1.18
N GLU A 58 -2.99 -9.91 1.99
CA GLU A 58 -4.38 -9.72 1.53
C GLU A 58 -4.48 -8.65 0.44
N SER A 59 -3.78 -7.54 0.59
CA SER A 59 -3.74 -6.46 -0.40
C SER A 59 -3.15 -6.93 -1.73
N LEU A 60 -2.03 -7.67 -1.68
CA LEU A 60 -1.38 -8.22 -2.87
C LEU A 60 -2.26 -9.27 -3.57
N THR A 61 -2.93 -10.12 -2.81
CA THR A 61 -3.87 -11.10 -3.34
C THR A 61 -5.06 -10.43 -4.02
N PHE A 62 -5.60 -9.37 -3.41
CA PHE A 62 -6.68 -8.57 -3.96
C PHE A 62 -6.28 -7.95 -5.31
N LEU A 63 -5.12 -7.30 -5.37
CA LEU A 63 -4.60 -6.68 -6.59
C LEU A 63 -4.33 -7.69 -7.70
N LYS A 64 -3.82 -8.85 -7.38
CA LYS A 64 -3.60 -9.94 -8.33
C LYS A 64 -4.92 -10.42 -8.95
N LYS A 65 -5.96 -10.62 -8.15
CA LYS A 65 -7.29 -11.00 -8.64
C LYS A 65 -7.91 -9.90 -9.50
N ARG A 66 -7.74 -8.65 -9.13
CA ARG A 66 -8.25 -7.49 -9.88
C ARG A 66 -7.55 -7.35 -11.23
N HIS A 67 -6.24 -7.52 -11.28
CA HIS A 67 -5.47 -7.45 -12.54
C HIS A 67 -5.94 -8.49 -13.56
N THR A 68 -6.27 -9.70 -13.13
CA THR A 68 -6.80 -10.74 -14.02
C THR A 68 -8.21 -10.45 -14.55
N ARG A 69 -8.95 -9.54 -13.90
CA ARG A 69 -10.33 -9.17 -14.28
C ARG A 69 -10.44 -7.88 -15.09
N SER A 70 -9.40 -7.03 -15.05
CA SER A 70 -9.44 -5.70 -15.64
C SER A 70 -8.62 -5.64 -16.93
N LEU A 71 -9.29 -5.21 -18.02
CA LEU A 71 -8.67 -4.90 -19.32
C LEU A 71 -8.51 -3.39 -19.51
N LEU A 72 -8.60 -2.59 -18.44
CA LEU A 72 -8.51 -1.14 -18.53
C LEU A 72 -7.07 -0.68 -18.83
N SER A 73 -6.94 0.31 -19.72
CA SER A 73 -5.67 0.97 -19.96
C SER A 73 -5.20 1.75 -18.74
N PHE A 74 -3.90 2.01 -18.66
CA PHE A 74 -3.32 2.82 -17.57
C PHE A 74 -3.97 4.21 -17.47
N GLU A 75 -4.26 4.85 -18.59
CA GLU A 75 -4.90 6.17 -18.63
C GLU A 75 -6.30 6.14 -18.03
N SER A 76 -7.12 5.16 -18.43
CA SER A 76 -8.46 4.98 -17.88
C SER A 76 -8.43 4.68 -16.38
N TYR A 77 -7.45 3.90 -15.95
CA TYR A 77 -7.23 3.60 -14.53
C TYR A 77 -6.82 4.86 -13.76
N SER A 78 -5.89 5.65 -14.29
CA SER A 78 -5.43 6.90 -13.65
C SER A 78 -6.56 7.91 -13.48
N GLN A 79 -7.42 8.08 -14.50
CA GLN A 79 -8.58 8.98 -14.43
C GLN A 79 -9.62 8.48 -13.42
N THR A 80 -9.89 7.20 -13.39
CA THR A 80 -10.79 6.58 -12.42
C THR A 80 -10.27 6.76 -11.00
N LEU A 81 -8.97 6.55 -10.80
CA LEU A 81 -8.30 6.75 -9.52
C LEU A 81 -8.42 8.19 -9.04
N GLU A 82 -8.16 9.16 -9.91
CA GLU A 82 -8.27 10.59 -9.60
C GLU A 82 -9.68 10.95 -9.15
N ASN A 83 -10.69 10.52 -9.90
CA ASN A 83 -12.10 10.77 -9.58
C ASN A 83 -12.49 10.15 -8.23
N LYS A 84 -12.03 8.94 -7.93
CA LYS A 84 -12.28 8.27 -6.65
C LYS A 84 -11.60 8.99 -5.48
N LEU A 85 -10.36 9.45 -5.66
CA LEU A 85 -9.64 10.20 -4.63
C LEU A 85 -10.30 11.55 -4.34
N ILE A 86 -10.69 12.29 -5.37
CA ILE A 86 -11.38 13.59 -5.22
C ILE A 86 -12.73 13.41 -4.52
N ALA A 87 -13.46 12.34 -4.83
CA ALA A 87 -14.75 12.04 -4.24
C ALA A 87 -14.67 11.47 -2.80
N ASP A 88 -13.48 11.07 -2.36
CA ASP A 88 -13.29 10.48 -1.03
C ASP A 88 -13.31 11.57 0.05
N PRO A 89 -14.29 11.57 0.99
CA PRO A 89 -14.35 12.59 2.04
C PRO A 89 -13.16 12.54 3.02
N LEU A 90 -12.42 11.44 3.05
CA LEU A 90 -11.20 11.31 3.85
C LEU A 90 -9.95 11.82 3.13
N PHE A 91 -10.07 12.12 1.83
CA PHE A 91 -8.96 12.67 1.05
C PHE A 91 -8.98 14.20 1.15
N ASN A 92 -8.10 14.74 1.97
CA ASN A 92 -7.94 16.17 2.21
C ASN A 92 -6.72 16.74 1.49
N GLY A 93 -6.38 16.14 0.33
CA GLY A 93 -5.14 16.39 -0.36
C GLY A 93 -5.14 17.57 -1.32
N ASN A 94 -4.03 18.30 -1.32
CA ASN A 94 -3.70 19.28 -2.34
C ASN A 94 -3.17 18.57 -3.62
N LYS A 95 -2.77 19.36 -4.64
CA LYS A 95 -2.21 18.84 -5.90
C LYS A 95 -0.99 17.91 -5.69
N ILE A 96 -0.14 18.21 -4.70
CA ILE A 96 1.07 17.43 -4.41
C ILE A 96 0.69 16.05 -3.86
N GLN A 97 -0.28 15.99 -2.95
CA GLN A 97 -0.75 14.72 -2.39
C GLN A 97 -1.45 13.86 -3.45
N LEU A 98 -2.24 14.48 -4.33
CA LEU A 98 -2.84 13.77 -5.46
C LEU A 98 -1.76 13.21 -6.40
N ALA A 99 -0.74 14.02 -6.72
CA ALA A 99 0.39 13.58 -7.54
C ALA A 99 1.16 12.43 -6.89
N LEU A 100 1.35 12.47 -5.58
CA LEU A 100 1.99 11.39 -4.82
C LEU A 100 1.19 10.08 -4.91
N GLN A 101 -0.13 10.13 -4.73
CA GLN A 101 -0.99 8.96 -4.85
C GLN A 101 -0.97 8.37 -6.27
N LYS A 102 -1.02 9.23 -7.29
CA LYS A 102 -0.87 8.80 -8.69
C LYS A 102 0.49 8.15 -8.95
N ALA A 103 1.55 8.74 -8.44
CA ALA A 103 2.91 8.19 -8.58
C ALA A 103 3.02 6.80 -7.94
N ILE A 104 2.48 6.63 -6.74
CA ILE A 104 2.44 5.33 -6.03
C ILE A 104 1.65 4.31 -6.85
N ALA A 105 0.55 4.70 -7.48
CA ALA A 105 -0.25 3.83 -8.33
C ALA A 105 0.50 3.30 -9.56
N THR A 106 1.55 3.98 -10.02
CA THR A 106 2.41 3.51 -11.12
C THR A 106 3.35 2.38 -10.71
N LEU A 107 3.59 2.20 -9.42
CA LEU A 107 4.48 1.15 -8.93
C LEU A 107 3.83 -0.23 -9.05
N PRO A 108 4.58 -1.25 -9.46
CA PRO A 108 4.10 -2.63 -9.37
C PRO A 108 3.70 -2.97 -7.92
N PRO A 109 2.70 -3.85 -7.70
CA PRO A 109 2.14 -4.09 -6.37
C PRO A 109 3.18 -4.43 -5.29
N LYS A 110 4.13 -5.31 -5.56
CA LYS A 110 5.17 -5.66 -4.58
C LYS A 110 6.10 -4.49 -4.24
N GLN A 111 6.48 -3.71 -5.24
CA GLN A 111 7.30 -2.52 -5.06
C GLN A 111 6.53 -1.42 -4.31
N ARG A 112 5.24 -1.25 -4.63
CA ARG A 112 4.32 -0.35 -3.92
C ARG A 112 4.23 -0.71 -2.44
N ASN A 113 4.08 -1.99 -2.13
CA ASN A 113 4.04 -2.48 -0.74
C ASN A 113 5.30 -2.07 0.03
N VAL A 114 6.48 -2.30 -0.53
CA VAL A 114 7.76 -1.91 0.08
C VAL A 114 7.84 -0.40 0.28
N PHE A 115 7.43 0.38 -0.72
CA PHE A 115 7.42 1.83 -0.63
C PHE A 115 6.53 2.33 0.51
N ILE A 116 5.31 1.82 0.63
CA ILE A 116 4.36 2.21 1.68
C ILE A 116 4.90 1.85 3.05
N LEU A 117 5.41 0.63 3.22
CA LEU A 117 5.96 0.18 4.51
C LEU A 117 7.15 1.03 4.96
N LYS A 118 7.99 1.46 4.04
CA LYS A 118 9.15 2.28 4.38
C LYS A 118 8.82 3.75 4.53
N TYR A 119 8.15 4.34 3.56
CA TYR A 119 7.90 5.78 3.49
C TYR A 119 6.83 6.25 4.48
N PHE A 120 5.68 5.58 4.51
CA PHE A 120 4.55 6.00 5.33
C PHE A 120 4.54 5.39 6.72
N GLN A 121 4.90 4.11 6.84
CA GLN A 121 4.90 3.41 8.12
C GLN A 121 6.23 3.52 8.86
N ASP A 122 7.27 4.02 8.19
CA ASP A 122 8.62 4.24 8.73
C ASP A 122 9.21 2.99 9.39
N LEU A 123 8.96 1.82 8.80
CA LEU A 123 9.49 0.57 9.30
C LEU A 123 10.97 0.40 8.94
N LYS A 124 11.70 -0.31 9.78
CA LYS A 124 13.08 -0.70 9.50
C LYS A 124 13.11 -1.77 8.40
N TYR A 125 14.17 -1.82 7.61
CA TYR A 125 14.32 -2.83 6.56
C TYR A 125 14.25 -4.26 7.11
N GLU A 126 14.76 -4.50 8.31
CA GLU A 126 14.66 -5.80 8.99
C GLU A 126 13.20 -6.20 9.23
N GLU A 127 12.37 -5.24 9.66
CA GLU A 127 10.93 -5.44 9.87
C GLU A 127 10.19 -5.70 8.55
N ILE A 128 10.53 -4.92 7.51
CA ILE A 128 9.97 -5.12 6.17
C ILE A 128 10.37 -6.47 5.59
N SER A 129 11.60 -6.91 5.86
CA SER A 129 12.07 -8.25 5.48
C SER A 129 11.26 -9.36 6.13
N GLU A 130 10.91 -9.23 7.41
CA GLU A 130 10.02 -10.16 8.10
C GLU A 130 8.62 -10.17 7.50
N ILE A 131 8.10 -9.01 7.10
CA ILE A 131 6.77 -8.86 6.51
C ILE A 131 6.70 -9.49 5.10
N THR A 132 7.72 -9.23 4.28
CA THR A 132 7.70 -9.56 2.84
C THR A 132 8.42 -10.85 2.48
N GLY A 133 9.32 -11.31 3.32
CA GLY A 133 10.23 -12.42 2.99
C GLY A 133 11.36 -12.05 2.04
N ILE A 134 11.51 -10.77 1.72
CA ILE A 134 12.56 -10.25 0.81
C ILE A 134 13.79 -9.87 1.64
N SER A 135 15.00 -10.14 1.13
CA SER A 135 16.24 -9.78 1.81
C SER A 135 16.39 -8.27 1.98
N VAL A 136 17.06 -7.85 3.05
CA VAL A 136 17.32 -6.42 3.32
C VAL A 136 18.04 -5.73 2.16
N GLY A 137 19.02 -6.39 1.54
CA GLY A 137 19.72 -5.84 0.39
C GLY A 137 18.81 -5.58 -0.81
N SER A 138 17.93 -6.56 -1.12
CA SER A 138 16.94 -6.41 -2.19
C SER A 138 15.90 -5.34 -1.87
N LEU A 139 15.50 -5.21 -0.60
CA LEU A 139 14.56 -4.17 -0.17
C LEU A 139 15.15 -2.77 -0.34
N LYS A 140 16.41 -2.56 0.02
CA LYS A 140 17.07 -1.28 -0.18
C LYS A 140 17.11 -0.88 -1.65
N ALA A 141 17.43 -1.80 -2.54
CA ALA A 141 17.42 -1.57 -3.98
C ALA A 141 16.00 -1.28 -4.50
N SER A 142 15.03 -2.09 -4.10
CA SER A 142 13.62 -1.93 -4.49
C SER A 142 13.04 -0.59 -4.03
N TYR A 143 13.31 -0.20 -2.80
CA TYR A 143 12.86 1.08 -2.26
C TYR A 143 13.52 2.26 -2.98
N HIS A 144 14.82 2.19 -3.24
CA HIS A 144 15.53 3.23 -3.99
C HIS A 144 14.92 3.43 -5.38
N HIS A 145 14.67 2.36 -6.12
CA HIS A 145 14.03 2.43 -7.43
C HIS A 145 12.60 2.99 -7.36
N ALA A 146 11.83 2.57 -6.38
CA ALA A 146 10.47 3.08 -6.16
C ALA A 146 10.49 4.58 -5.85
N PHE A 147 11.37 4.99 -4.95
CA PHE A 147 11.53 6.40 -4.55
C PHE A 147 11.90 7.28 -5.74
N GLU A 148 12.87 6.86 -6.57
CA GLU A 148 13.26 7.60 -7.77
C GLU A 148 12.12 7.71 -8.80
N LYS A 149 11.35 6.64 -9.01
CA LYS A 149 10.17 6.67 -9.89
C LYS A 149 9.12 7.66 -9.38
N VAL A 150 8.80 7.62 -8.09
CA VAL A 150 7.82 8.53 -7.47
C VAL A 150 8.28 9.98 -7.58
N LYS A 151 9.53 10.24 -7.23
CA LYS A 151 10.15 11.57 -7.32
C LYS A 151 10.10 12.12 -8.75
N ASN A 152 10.51 11.33 -9.73
CA ASN A 152 10.53 11.74 -11.13
C ASN A 152 9.11 12.02 -11.66
N PHE A 153 8.14 11.20 -11.28
CA PHE A 153 6.73 11.40 -11.65
C PHE A 153 6.21 12.74 -11.12
N ILE A 154 6.48 13.06 -9.86
CA ILE A 154 6.05 14.32 -9.24
C ILE A 154 6.72 15.52 -9.92
N LEU A 155 8.03 15.44 -10.19
CA LEU A 155 8.77 16.52 -10.85
C LEU A 155 8.30 16.76 -12.29
N GLN A 156 7.86 15.74 -13.00
CA GLN A 156 7.29 15.89 -14.34
C GLN A 156 5.95 16.63 -14.30
N ILE A 157 5.08 16.31 -13.35
CA ILE A 157 3.80 17.01 -13.19
C ILE A 157 4.03 18.50 -12.90
N ASP A 158 4.99 18.83 -12.06
CA ASP A 158 5.31 20.21 -11.68
C ASP A 158 5.76 21.03 -12.90
N ARG A 159 6.55 20.43 -13.79
CA ARG A 159 7.02 21.09 -15.04
C ARG A 159 5.90 21.37 -16.05
N TYR A 160 4.83 20.60 -16.06
CA TYR A 160 3.70 20.79 -16.97
C TYR A 160 2.58 21.65 -16.37
N SER A 161 2.72 22.07 -15.11
CA SER A 161 1.73 22.89 -14.40
C SER A 161 2.00 24.41 -14.52
N ASP A 162 3.12 24.77 -15.11
CA ASP A 162 3.51 26.14 -15.47
C ASP A 162 3.17 26.44 -16.96
#